data_54a4d9b822e93b6795d60260aae5687f
#
_entry.id   54a4d9b822e93b6795d60260aae5687f
#
_cell.length_a   1.000
_cell.length_b   1.000
_cell.length_c   1.000
_cell.angle_alpha   90.00
_cell.angle_beta   90.00
_cell.angle_gamma   90.00
#
_symmetry.space_group_name_H-M   'P 1'
#
loop_
_entity.id
_entity.type
_entity.pdbx_description
1 polymer ?
#
loop_
_entity_poly.entity_id
_entity_poly.type
_entity_poly.pdbx_seq_one_letter_code
_entity_poly.pdbx_strand_id
1 'polypeptide(L)'
;FEHIKIGRQDFFDKQIEEWEFEVKKWKEEGENGKKPKKPRPLSRPDVPNGDHEERKWNIPENWIWTQIGELCFVTKLAGFEYTDYVTYVEDGDLPVLKAENAQRNGFKITDFSKVHSESVKMLTRSQIFGGELLIVFVGNVGNVAMVPYNQRYFLGPNVGMARPYFKLDSKYLELFLQSGVGRSLLMSAAKATSQPSLSMGTIRQAPVAFPSLEEQRQIVQEIESRLSVCDKVEGSITESLEKA
;
A
#
# COMPACT_ATOMS: atom_id res chain seq x y z
N PHE A 1 8.02 -12.79 15.04
CA PHE A 1 8.83 -11.55 15.08
C PHE A 1 10.13 -11.63 14.28
N GLU A 2 10.85 -12.76 14.33
CA GLU A 2 12.16 -12.87 13.69
C GLU A 2 12.09 -12.72 12.17
N HIS A 3 11.12 -13.34 11.51
CA HIS A 3 10.92 -13.22 10.06
C HIS A 3 10.59 -11.78 9.62
N ILE A 4 9.92 -10.98 10.47
CA ILE A 4 9.66 -9.55 10.19
C ILE A 4 10.97 -8.77 10.21
N LYS A 5 11.83 -9.03 11.20
CA LYS A 5 13.14 -8.37 11.28
C LYS A 5 14.03 -8.72 10.10
N ILE A 6 14.09 -10.02 9.77
CA ILE A 6 14.88 -10.52 8.64
C ILE A 6 14.38 -9.88 7.33
N GLY A 7 13.08 -9.94 7.04
CA GLY A 7 12.54 -9.39 5.81
C GLY A 7 12.73 -7.87 5.68
N ARG A 8 12.69 -7.12 6.78
CA ARG A 8 13.01 -5.69 6.80
C ARG A 8 14.49 -5.44 6.51
N GLN A 9 15.38 -6.25 7.08
CA GLN A 9 16.81 -6.13 6.83
C GLN A 9 17.13 -6.46 5.37
N ASP A 10 16.64 -7.57 4.85
CA ASP A 10 16.83 -7.97 3.44
C ASP A 10 16.35 -6.88 2.46
N PHE A 11 15.19 -6.27 2.76
CA PHE A 11 14.69 -5.15 1.95
C PHE A 11 15.63 -3.94 1.99
N PHE A 12 16.16 -3.60 3.15
CA PHE A 12 17.11 -2.49 3.29
C PHE A 12 18.44 -2.77 2.59
N ASP A 13 18.97 -3.98 2.74
CA ASP A 13 20.21 -4.42 2.12
C ASP A 13 20.10 -4.37 0.59
N LYS A 14 18.98 -4.82 0.04
CA LYS A 14 18.69 -4.69 -1.39
C LYS A 14 18.66 -3.24 -1.87
N GLN A 15 18.07 -2.31 -1.08
CA GLN A 15 18.10 -0.89 -1.42
C GLN A 15 19.53 -0.32 -1.40
N ILE A 16 20.39 -0.80 -0.49
CA ILE A 16 21.80 -0.42 -0.47
C ILE A 16 22.54 -0.91 -1.71
N GLU A 17 22.33 -2.16 -2.12
CA GLU A 17 22.92 -2.72 -3.36
C GLU A 17 22.47 -1.92 -4.60
N GLU A 18 21.18 -1.61 -4.72
CA GLU A 18 20.65 -0.79 -5.80
C GLU A 18 21.29 0.60 -5.83
N TRP A 19 21.43 1.24 -4.66
CA TRP A 19 22.08 2.53 -4.53
C TRP A 19 23.56 2.49 -4.90
N GLU A 20 24.31 1.47 -4.48
CA GLU A 20 25.73 1.29 -4.82
C GLU A 20 25.92 1.14 -6.31
N PHE A 21 25.03 0.37 -6.97
CA PHE A 21 25.01 0.24 -8.43
C PHE A 21 24.74 1.58 -9.12
N GLU A 22 23.73 2.35 -8.66
CA GLU A 22 23.43 3.68 -9.21
C GLU A 22 24.60 4.67 -9.01
N VAL A 23 25.26 4.64 -7.85
CA VAL A 23 26.44 5.49 -7.58
C VAL A 23 27.60 5.11 -8.49
N LYS A 24 27.82 3.83 -8.71
CA LYS A 24 28.86 3.36 -9.64
C LYS A 24 28.60 3.86 -11.07
N LYS A 25 27.37 3.69 -11.54
CA LYS A 25 26.94 4.15 -12.87
C LYS A 25 27.09 5.67 -13.01
N TRP A 26 26.66 6.45 -12.00
CA TRP A 26 26.82 7.91 -11.97
C TRP A 26 28.28 8.35 -12.07
N LYS A 27 29.20 7.64 -11.41
CA LYS A 27 30.64 7.89 -11.55
C LYS A 27 31.18 7.56 -12.94
N GLU A 28 30.78 6.42 -13.51
CA GLU A 28 31.19 5.99 -14.85
C GLU A 28 30.70 6.96 -15.94
N GLU A 29 29.54 7.58 -15.75
CA GLU A 29 28.97 8.61 -16.63
C GLU A 29 29.55 10.02 -16.40
N GLY A 30 30.65 10.14 -15.65
CA GLY A 30 31.35 11.40 -15.43
C GLY A 30 30.73 12.32 -14.38
N GLU A 31 30.01 11.76 -13.42
CA GLU A 31 29.36 12.47 -12.30
C GLU A 31 28.33 13.53 -12.73
N ASN A 32 27.72 13.32 -13.88
CA ASN A 32 26.70 14.20 -14.42
C ASN A 32 25.38 14.10 -13.61
N GLY A 33 24.82 15.25 -13.23
CA GLY A 33 23.56 15.31 -12.46
C GLY A 33 23.76 15.16 -10.96
N LYS A 34 22.63 14.93 -10.28
CA LYS A 34 22.63 14.78 -8.81
C LYS A 34 23.09 13.39 -8.41
N LYS A 35 24.07 13.30 -7.51
CA LYS A 35 24.50 12.04 -6.91
C LYS A 35 23.32 11.29 -6.27
N PRO A 36 23.17 9.98 -6.53
CA PRO A 36 22.14 9.16 -5.89
C PRO A 36 22.20 9.26 -4.36
N LYS A 37 21.03 9.43 -3.73
CA LYS A 37 20.96 9.56 -2.27
C LYS A 37 20.97 8.18 -1.62
N LYS A 38 21.86 8.01 -0.63
CA LYS A 38 21.92 6.79 0.17
C LYS A 38 20.57 6.53 0.86
N PRO A 39 20.03 5.30 0.78
CA PRO A 39 18.86 4.90 1.54
C PRO A 39 19.06 5.16 3.04
N ARG A 40 17.98 5.57 3.70
CA ARG A 40 18.00 5.72 5.16
C ARG A 40 17.62 4.39 5.79
N PRO A 41 18.23 4.02 6.93
CA PRO A 41 17.79 2.85 7.68
C PRO A 41 16.30 2.91 7.96
N LEU A 42 15.63 1.76 7.90
CA LEU A 42 14.22 1.65 8.24
C LEU A 42 14.05 1.94 9.73
N SER A 43 13.53 3.12 10.06
CA SER A 43 13.15 3.43 11.44
C SER A 43 11.99 2.54 11.86
N ARG A 44 11.99 2.05 13.10
CA ARG A 44 10.76 1.51 13.68
C ARG A 44 9.74 2.63 13.74
N PRO A 45 8.47 2.38 13.42
CA PRO A 45 7.42 3.31 13.75
C PRO A 45 7.46 3.59 15.26
N ASP A 46 7.38 4.86 15.63
CA ASP A 46 7.28 5.22 17.04
C ASP A 46 6.03 4.54 17.62
N VAL A 47 6.23 3.71 18.64
CA VAL A 47 5.09 3.13 19.36
C VAL A 47 4.39 4.29 20.06
N PRO A 48 3.12 4.59 19.76
CA PRO A 48 2.44 5.69 20.43
C PRO A 48 2.45 5.45 21.94
N ASN A 49 2.98 6.41 22.71
CA ASN A 49 2.84 6.42 24.16
C ASN A 49 1.36 6.75 24.49
N GLY A 50 0.53 5.75 24.73
CA GLY A 50 -0.88 5.95 25.07
C GLY A 50 -1.66 4.64 25.12
N ASP A 51 -2.95 4.75 25.45
CA ASP A 51 -3.89 3.64 25.37
C ASP A 51 -4.03 3.20 23.92
N HIS A 52 -3.46 2.06 23.62
CA HIS A 52 -3.49 1.50 22.28
C HIS A 52 -4.91 1.03 21.94
N GLU A 53 -5.50 1.58 20.90
CA GLU A 53 -6.84 1.21 20.44
C GLU A 53 -6.98 -0.29 20.17
N GLU A 54 -5.88 -0.97 19.76
CA GLU A 54 -5.84 -2.41 19.53
C GLU A 54 -6.08 -3.25 20.78
N ARG A 55 -5.78 -2.73 21.99
CA ARG A 55 -6.06 -3.45 23.26
C ARG A 55 -7.54 -3.67 23.53
N LYS A 56 -8.41 -2.97 22.83
CA LYS A 56 -9.86 -3.19 22.87
C LYS A 56 -10.29 -4.47 22.16
N TRP A 57 -9.40 -5.06 21.36
CA TRP A 57 -9.70 -6.21 20.52
C TRP A 57 -8.87 -7.42 20.95
N ASN A 58 -9.54 -8.51 21.31
CA ASN A 58 -8.88 -9.76 21.57
C ASN A 58 -8.52 -10.44 20.24
N ILE A 59 -7.30 -10.92 20.14
CA ILE A 59 -6.83 -11.75 19.02
C ILE A 59 -6.46 -13.14 19.55
N PRO A 60 -6.47 -14.19 18.70
CA PRO A 60 -5.98 -15.52 19.07
C PRO A 60 -4.55 -15.48 19.63
N GLU A 61 -4.21 -16.41 20.54
CA GLU A 61 -2.90 -16.42 21.21
C GLU A 61 -1.71 -16.58 20.25
N ASN A 62 -1.94 -17.23 19.11
CA ASN A 62 -0.93 -17.43 18.06
C ASN A 62 -0.81 -16.23 17.10
N TRP A 63 -1.63 -15.18 17.26
CA TRP A 63 -1.55 -13.93 16.50
C TRP A 63 -0.73 -12.89 17.25
N ILE A 64 -0.21 -11.91 16.53
CA ILE A 64 0.49 -10.78 17.13
C ILE A 64 -0.11 -9.46 16.64
N TRP A 65 -0.13 -8.48 17.52
CA TRP A 65 -0.30 -7.09 17.11
C TRP A 65 1.03 -6.53 16.59
N THR A 66 1.00 -5.97 15.38
CA THR A 66 2.12 -5.28 14.76
C THR A 66 1.63 -3.98 14.10
N GLN A 67 2.41 -3.34 13.28
CA GLN A 67 2.05 -2.09 12.59
C GLN A 67 2.31 -2.22 11.09
N ILE A 68 1.57 -1.47 10.26
CA ILE A 68 1.80 -1.46 8.80
C ILE A 68 3.27 -1.17 8.48
N GLY A 69 3.91 -0.23 9.17
CA GLY A 69 5.31 0.14 8.95
C GLY A 69 6.33 -0.93 9.36
N GLU A 70 5.93 -1.97 10.13
CA GLU A 70 6.76 -3.15 10.40
C GLU A 70 6.64 -4.20 9.28
N LEU A 71 5.51 -4.22 8.58
CA LEU A 71 5.21 -5.18 7.52
C LEU A 71 5.56 -4.65 6.14
N CYS A 72 5.48 -3.31 5.94
CA CYS A 72 5.53 -2.70 4.62
C CYS A 72 6.38 -1.42 4.59
N PHE A 73 7.06 -1.22 3.48
CA PHE A 73 7.59 0.08 3.09
C PHE A 73 6.43 0.99 2.67
N VAL A 74 6.17 2.04 3.46
CA VAL A 74 5.08 2.99 3.22
C VAL A 74 5.63 4.29 2.65
N THR A 75 5.16 4.68 1.47
CA THR A 75 5.58 5.90 0.77
C THR A 75 4.41 6.59 0.06
N LYS A 76 4.65 7.81 -0.39
CA LYS A 76 3.79 8.54 -1.33
C LYS A 76 4.65 9.30 -2.32
N LEU A 77 4.08 9.68 -3.44
CA LEU A 77 4.70 10.64 -4.35
C LEU A 77 4.83 11.99 -3.63
N ALA A 78 6.03 12.57 -3.62
CA ALA A 78 6.24 13.88 -3.03
C ALA A 78 5.73 14.99 -3.98
N GLY A 79 5.26 16.11 -3.41
CA GLY A 79 4.69 17.20 -4.21
C GLY A 79 5.67 17.77 -5.25
N PHE A 80 6.94 17.93 -4.88
CA PHE A 80 7.99 18.39 -5.81
C PHE A 80 8.30 17.34 -6.90
N GLU A 81 8.29 16.04 -6.57
CA GLU A 81 8.46 14.97 -7.56
C GLU A 81 7.31 14.98 -8.58
N TYR A 82 6.07 15.22 -8.09
CA TYR A 82 4.92 15.38 -8.96
C TYR A 82 5.08 16.58 -9.91
N THR A 83 5.46 17.74 -9.38
CA THR A 83 5.60 18.97 -10.18
C THR A 83 6.74 18.88 -11.20
N ASP A 84 7.86 18.27 -10.82
CA ASP A 84 9.09 18.28 -11.63
C ASP A 84 9.12 17.16 -12.69
N TYR A 85 8.47 16.03 -12.46
CA TYR A 85 8.64 14.83 -13.29
C TYR A 85 7.34 14.24 -13.86
N VAL A 86 6.16 14.60 -13.34
CA VAL A 86 4.91 13.98 -13.77
C VAL A 86 4.18 14.88 -14.76
N THR A 87 4.21 14.49 -16.02
CA THR A 87 3.38 15.09 -17.07
C THR A 87 2.47 14.02 -17.64
N TYR A 88 1.17 14.26 -17.57
CA TYR A 88 0.19 13.34 -18.17
C TYR A 88 0.17 13.48 -19.68
N VAL A 89 0.15 12.36 -20.36
CA VAL A 89 0.15 12.26 -21.83
C VAL A 89 -0.84 11.19 -22.28
N GLU A 90 -1.42 11.33 -23.46
CA GLU A 90 -2.38 10.36 -23.99
C GLU A 90 -1.69 9.08 -24.46
N ASP A 91 -0.51 9.20 -25.08
CA ASP A 91 0.30 8.11 -25.62
C ASP A 91 1.28 7.50 -24.62
N GLY A 92 1.10 7.78 -23.32
CA GLY A 92 1.93 7.23 -22.24
C GLY A 92 1.84 5.71 -22.16
N ASP A 93 2.94 5.09 -21.78
CA ASP A 93 3.09 3.63 -21.63
C ASP A 93 2.92 3.14 -20.19
N LEU A 94 2.83 4.06 -19.21
CA LEU A 94 2.73 3.71 -17.79
C LEU A 94 1.49 4.34 -17.14
N PRO A 95 0.47 3.53 -16.76
CA PRO A 95 -0.72 4.03 -16.08
C PRO A 95 -0.42 4.55 -14.68
N VAL A 96 -1.11 5.62 -14.28
CA VAL A 96 -0.94 6.28 -12.97
C VAL A 96 -2.11 5.92 -12.07
N LEU A 97 -1.79 5.38 -10.89
CA LEU A 97 -2.77 5.06 -9.85
C LEU A 97 -3.02 6.28 -8.97
N LYS A 98 -4.29 6.59 -8.78
CA LYS A 98 -4.79 7.71 -7.97
C LYS A 98 -5.73 7.22 -6.88
N ALA A 99 -6.21 8.12 -6.03
CA ALA A 99 -7.16 7.79 -4.96
C ALA A 99 -8.44 7.10 -5.47
N GLU A 100 -8.87 7.38 -6.68
CA GLU A 100 -10.05 6.76 -7.31
C GLU A 100 -9.90 5.27 -7.61
N ASN A 101 -8.64 4.77 -7.68
CA ASN A 101 -8.37 3.36 -7.92
C ASN A 101 -8.44 2.50 -6.64
N ALA A 102 -8.45 3.11 -5.46
CA ALA A 102 -8.67 2.40 -4.21
C ALA A 102 -10.07 2.72 -3.68
N GLN A 103 -10.97 1.76 -3.82
CA GLN A 103 -12.35 1.86 -3.37
C GLN A 103 -12.57 0.99 -2.13
N ARG A 104 -13.73 1.15 -1.48
CA ARG A 104 -14.08 0.38 -0.29
C ARG A 104 -14.20 -1.13 -0.54
N ASN A 105 -14.49 -1.51 -1.77
CA ASN A 105 -14.62 -2.89 -2.24
C ASN A 105 -13.38 -3.39 -2.99
N GLY A 106 -12.26 -2.67 -2.93
CA GLY A 106 -11.00 -3.09 -3.53
C GLY A 106 -10.52 -2.20 -4.68
N PHE A 107 -9.72 -2.77 -5.55
CA PHE A 107 -9.10 -2.08 -6.68
C PHE A 107 -10.12 -1.82 -7.79
N LYS A 108 -10.18 -0.56 -8.25
CA LYS A 108 -11.04 -0.16 -9.36
C LYS A 108 -10.20 0.21 -10.58
N ILE A 109 -10.51 -0.43 -11.71
CA ILE A 109 -9.99 -0.05 -13.01
C ILE A 109 -10.77 1.19 -13.50
N THR A 110 -10.05 2.18 -13.97
CA THR A 110 -10.61 3.44 -14.52
C THR A 110 -9.92 3.74 -15.85
N ASP A 111 -10.34 4.81 -16.51
CA ASP A 111 -9.52 5.44 -17.55
C ASP A 111 -8.29 6.07 -16.90
N PHE A 112 -7.19 5.34 -16.92
CA PHE A 112 -5.95 5.78 -16.28
C PHE A 112 -5.36 6.99 -17.01
N SER A 113 -5.03 8.03 -16.27
CA SER A 113 -4.01 8.97 -16.75
C SER A 113 -2.70 8.22 -16.95
N LYS A 114 -1.93 8.61 -17.96
CA LYS A 114 -0.68 7.92 -18.28
C LYS A 114 0.50 8.89 -18.26
N VAL A 115 1.68 8.34 -18.06
CA VAL A 115 2.96 9.03 -18.19
C VAL A 115 3.89 8.21 -19.07
N HIS A 116 4.94 8.82 -19.61
CA HIS A 116 6.04 8.07 -20.18
C HIS A 116 6.89 7.46 -19.07
N SER A 117 7.07 6.15 -19.07
CA SER A 117 7.86 5.43 -18.05
C SER A 117 9.29 5.98 -17.92
N GLU A 118 9.87 6.43 -19.01
CA GLU A 118 11.20 7.03 -19.06
C GLU A 118 11.30 8.34 -18.27
N SER A 119 10.24 9.19 -18.30
CA SER A 119 10.22 10.47 -17.57
C SER A 119 10.19 10.29 -16.05
N VAL A 120 9.66 9.18 -15.57
CA VAL A 120 9.50 8.88 -14.13
C VAL A 120 10.40 7.74 -13.65
N LYS A 121 11.34 7.26 -14.48
CA LYS A 121 12.22 6.11 -14.15
C LYS A 121 13.07 6.34 -12.90
N MET A 122 13.46 7.59 -12.63
CA MET A 122 14.24 7.96 -11.45
C MET A 122 13.45 7.90 -10.15
N LEU A 123 12.11 7.88 -10.24
CA LEU A 123 11.22 7.82 -9.07
C LEU A 123 10.93 6.36 -8.69
N THR A 124 11.99 5.60 -8.39
CA THR A 124 11.94 4.15 -8.13
C THR A 124 10.97 3.78 -7.00
N ARG A 125 10.86 4.64 -5.97
CA ARG A 125 9.93 4.45 -4.85
C ARG A 125 8.47 4.52 -5.25
N SER A 126 8.15 5.17 -6.37
CA SER A 126 6.79 5.37 -6.87
C SER A 126 6.42 4.41 -8.00
N GLN A 127 7.31 3.50 -8.39
CA GLN A 127 7.00 2.41 -9.32
C GLN A 127 6.21 1.33 -8.59
N ILE A 128 5.16 0.79 -9.22
CA ILE A 128 4.28 -0.24 -8.65
C ILE A 128 4.28 -1.46 -9.58
N PHE A 129 4.42 -2.65 -8.99
CA PHE A 129 4.60 -3.91 -9.73
C PHE A 129 3.47 -4.92 -9.52
N GLY A 130 2.54 -4.62 -8.61
CA GLY A 130 1.48 -5.51 -8.17
C GLY A 130 1.74 -6.12 -6.79
N GLY A 131 0.67 -6.38 -6.06
CA GLY A 131 0.73 -6.85 -4.67
C GLY A 131 0.99 -5.77 -3.63
N GLU A 132 1.31 -4.54 -4.03
CA GLU A 132 1.32 -3.40 -3.13
C GLU A 132 -0.10 -2.99 -2.76
N LEU A 133 -0.25 -2.38 -1.58
CA LEU A 133 -1.50 -1.77 -1.15
C LEU A 133 -1.50 -0.27 -1.46
N LEU A 134 -2.57 0.20 -2.07
CA LEU A 134 -2.91 1.62 -2.12
C LEU A 134 -3.69 2.00 -0.87
N ILE A 135 -3.35 3.12 -0.27
CA ILE A 135 -4.05 3.66 0.91
C ILE A 135 -4.37 5.12 0.65
N VAL A 136 -5.64 5.45 0.54
CA VAL A 136 -6.08 6.84 0.27
C VAL A 136 -5.88 7.69 1.52
N PHE A 137 -5.11 8.77 1.40
CA PHE A 137 -4.83 9.68 2.51
C PHE A 137 -5.49 11.07 2.35
N VAL A 138 -6.06 11.37 1.17
CA VAL A 138 -6.87 12.57 0.88
C VAL A 138 -8.07 12.18 0.01
N GLY A 139 -9.23 12.73 0.28
CA GLY A 139 -10.49 12.41 -0.39
C GLY A 139 -11.23 11.30 0.37
N ASN A 140 -11.47 10.15 -0.23
CA ASN A 140 -12.07 8.97 0.42
C ASN A 140 -11.08 8.29 1.37
N VAL A 141 -10.67 9.01 2.41
CA VAL A 141 -9.62 8.64 3.35
C VAL A 141 -9.87 7.28 3.98
N GLY A 142 -8.81 6.48 4.05
CA GLY A 142 -8.85 5.12 4.62
C GLY A 142 -9.43 4.06 3.69
N ASN A 143 -9.71 4.37 2.43
CA ASN A 143 -9.91 3.33 1.42
C ASN A 143 -8.57 2.65 1.13
N VAL A 144 -8.61 1.33 1.01
CA VAL A 144 -7.44 0.48 0.77
C VAL A 144 -7.76 -0.46 -0.38
N ALA A 145 -6.77 -0.70 -1.25
CA ALA A 145 -6.90 -1.68 -2.32
C ALA A 145 -5.55 -2.33 -2.63
N MET A 146 -5.53 -3.64 -2.83
CA MET A 146 -4.36 -4.34 -3.36
C MET A 146 -4.27 -4.12 -4.87
N VAL A 147 -3.10 -3.72 -5.33
CA VAL A 147 -2.85 -3.57 -6.77
C VAL A 147 -2.70 -4.96 -7.42
N PRO A 148 -3.41 -5.24 -8.53
CA PRO A 148 -3.28 -6.53 -9.22
C PRO A 148 -1.91 -6.68 -9.89
N TYR A 149 -1.47 -7.94 -10.08
CA TYR A 149 -0.20 -8.33 -10.70
C TYR A 149 -0.23 -8.36 -12.24
N ASN A 150 -1.10 -7.59 -12.86
CA ASN A 150 -1.35 -7.67 -14.29
C ASN A 150 -0.42 -6.79 -15.16
N GLN A 151 0.11 -5.71 -14.58
CA GLN A 151 1.02 -4.77 -15.25
C GLN A 151 1.74 -3.87 -14.26
N ARG A 152 2.65 -3.05 -14.77
CA ARG A 152 3.30 -1.98 -14.00
C ARG A 152 2.42 -0.74 -13.93
N TYR A 153 2.56 0.00 -12.84
CA TYR A 153 1.88 1.27 -12.61
C TYR A 153 2.84 2.29 -11.98
N PHE A 154 2.42 3.53 -11.99
CA PHE A 154 3.08 4.62 -11.29
C PHE A 154 2.18 5.20 -10.19
N LEU A 155 2.78 5.51 -9.04
CA LEU A 155 2.06 6.08 -7.89
C LEU A 155 1.73 7.56 -8.15
N GLY A 156 0.46 7.89 -8.16
CA GLY A 156 -0.05 9.25 -8.36
C GLY A 156 -0.32 10.00 -7.05
N PRO A 157 -1.01 11.13 -7.15
CA PRO A 157 -1.32 11.98 -6.00
C PRO A 157 -2.46 11.42 -5.13
N ASN A 158 -2.51 11.88 -3.86
CA ASN A 158 -3.56 11.62 -2.88
C ASN A 158 -3.70 10.16 -2.41
N VAL A 159 -2.83 9.28 -2.87
CA VAL A 159 -2.75 7.89 -2.48
C VAL A 159 -1.33 7.53 -2.05
N GLY A 160 -1.21 6.80 -0.94
CA GLY A 160 0.03 6.18 -0.50
C GLY A 160 0.12 4.74 -0.97
N MET A 161 1.33 4.22 -1.00
CA MET A 161 1.63 2.83 -1.30
C MET A 161 2.27 2.17 -0.09
N ALA A 162 1.83 0.95 0.23
CA ALA A 162 2.49 0.09 1.19
C ALA A 162 2.97 -1.18 0.46
N ARG A 163 4.29 -1.32 0.32
CA ARG A 163 4.96 -2.47 -0.31
C ARG A 163 5.45 -3.41 0.76
N PRO A 164 5.01 -4.68 0.77
CA PRO A 164 5.51 -5.66 1.74
C PRO A 164 7.04 -5.79 1.72
N TYR A 165 7.65 -5.87 2.91
CA TYR A 165 9.09 -6.12 3.05
C TYR A 165 9.45 -7.57 2.78
N PHE A 166 8.52 -8.50 3.01
CA PHE A 166 8.71 -9.93 2.91
C PHE A 166 7.43 -10.61 2.43
N LYS A 167 7.47 -11.92 2.22
CA LYS A 167 6.33 -12.69 1.74
C LYS A 167 5.23 -12.73 2.80
N LEU A 168 4.14 -12.03 2.52
CA LEU A 168 2.87 -12.04 3.25
C LEU A 168 1.73 -12.07 2.26
N ASP A 169 0.52 -12.27 2.71
CA ASP A 169 -0.66 -12.18 1.86
C ASP A 169 -1.19 -10.73 1.85
N SER A 170 -0.94 -10.02 0.74
CA SER A 170 -1.40 -8.62 0.59
C SER A 170 -2.91 -8.51 0.58
N LYS A 171 -3.62 -9.56 0.13
CA LYS A 171 -5.09 -9.61 0.17
C LYS A 171 -5.60 -9.69 1.60
N TYR A 172 -4.89 -10.43 2.48
CA TYR A 172 -5.19 -10.43 3.90
C TYR A 172 -5.10 -9.03 4.50
N LEU A 173 -4.01 -8.29 4.21
CA LEU A 173 -3.87 -6.91 4.70
C LEU A 173 -4.96 -5.99 4.15
N GLU A 174 -5.31 -6.11 2.88
CA GLU A 174 -6.41 -5.36 2.30
C GLU A 174 -7.71 -5.63 3.05
N LEU A 175 -8.10 -6.89 3.20
CA LEU A 175 -9.34 -7.31 3.88
C LEU A 175 -9.36 -6.88 5.34
N PHE A 176 -8.22 -7.02 6.05
CA PHE A 176 -8.10 -6.55 7.42
C PHE A 176 -8.34 -5.04 7.51
N LEU A 177 -7.65 -4.24 6.69
CA LEU A 177 -7.77 -2.77 6.72
C LEU A 177 -9.13 -2.26 6.22
N GLN A 178 -9.83 -3.01 5.39
CA GLN A 178 -11.20 -2.71 4.96
C GLN A 178 -12.24 -3.12 6.00
N SER A 179 -11.92 -4.06 6.90
CA SER A 179 -12.82 -4.50 7.97
C SER A 179 -13.20 -3.33 8.90
N GLY A 180 -14.29 -3.47 9.64
CA GLY A 180 -14.71 -2.46 10.64
C GLY A 180 -13.62 -2.17 11.67
N VAL A 181 -12.93 -3.21 12.15
CA VAL A 181 -11.82 -3.09 13.12
C VAL A 181 -10.61 -2.41 12.48
N GLY A 182 -10.09 -2.95 11.40
CA GLY A 182 -8.89 -2.43 10.75
C GLY A 182 -9.05 -0.99 10.28
N ARG A 183 -10.23 -0.65 9.73
CA ARG A 183 -10.55 0.72 9.34
C ARG A 183 -10.62 1.66 10.56
N SER A 184 -11.25 1.23 11.66
CA SER A 184 -11.27 2.02 12.90
C SER A 184 -9.88 2.30 13.41
N LEU A 185 -9.00 1.28 13.44
CA LEU A 185 -7.61 1.40 13.85
C LEU A 185 -6.79 2.32 12.92
N LEU A 186 -6.98 2.22 11.61
CA LEU A 186 -6.33 3.10 10.64
C LEU A 186 -6.78 4.56 10.82
N MET A 187 -8.06 4.78 11.10
CA MET A 187 -8.66 6.12 11.19
C MET A 187 -8.53 6.76 12.58
N SER A 188 -8.29 5.98 13.65
CA SER A 188 -8.18 6.49 15.03
C SER A 188 -7.11 7.57 15.18
N ALA A 189 -6.04 7.49 14.40
CA ALA A 189 -4.96 8.47 14.38
C ALA A 189 -5.11 9.53 13.29
N ALA A 190 -6.22 9.54 12.52
CA ALA A 190 -6.49 10.61 11.56
C ALA A 190 -6.73 11.92 12.31
N LYS A 191 -6.13 13.02 11.81
CA LYS A 191 -6.38 14.33 12.41
C LYS A 191 -7.85 14.70 12.25
N ALA A 192 -8.49 15.01 13.36
CA ALA A 192 -9.85 15.54 13.40
C ALA A 192 -9.87 16.99 12.90
N THR A 193 -9.88 17.16 11.60
CA THR A 193 -10.06 18.44 10.91
C THR A 193 -11.34 18.40 10.09
N SER A 194 -11.79 19.53 9.57
CA SER A 194 -12.94 19.59 8.66
C SER A 194 -12.80 18.67 7.43
N GLN A 195 -11.57 18.34 7.05
CA GLN A 195 -11.25 17.29 6.08
C GLN A 195 -10.30 16.28 6.71
N PRO A 196 -10.77 15.07 7.06
CA PRO A 196 -9.91 14.03 7.59
C PRO A 196 -8.76 13.73 6.62
N SER A 197 -7.54 13.61 7.14
CA SER A 197 -6.39 13.21 6.33
C SER A 197 -5.47 12.30 7.13
N LEU A 198 -4.84 11.35 6.45
CA LEU A 198 -3.83 10.48 7.02
C LEU A 198 -2.43 10.98 6.65
N SER A 199 -1.53 11.04 7.62
CA SER A 199 -0.11 11.22 7.33
C SER A 199 0.55 9.88 7.03
N MET A 200 1.71 9.88 6.36
CA MET A 200 2.50 8.65 6.19
C MET A 200 2.96 8.07 7.53
N GLY A 201 3.17 8.91 8.53
CA GLY A 201 3.46 8.48 9.90
C GLY A 201 2.28 7.72 10.51
N THR A 202 1.08 8.29 10.42
CA THR A 202 -0.17 7.66 10.87
C THR A 202 -0.39 6.29 10.21
N ILE A 203 -0.22 6.20 8.88
CA ILE A 203 -0.37 4.93 8.16
C ILE A 203 0.64 3.89 8.65
N ARG A 204 1.91 4.28 8.86
CA ARG A 204 2.94 3.36 9.37
C ARG A 204 2.63 2.83 10.76
N GLN A 205 2.04 3.65 11.61
CA GLN A 205 1.70 3.31 13.00
C GLN A 205 0.39 2.55 13.13
N ALA A 206 -0.42 2.44 12.06
CA ALA A 206 -1.71 1.75 12.12
C ALA A 206 -1.53 0.29 12.54
N PRO A 207 -2.21 -0.16 13.61
CA PRO A 207 -2.10 -1.52 14.12
C PRO A 207 -2.69 -2.54 13.16
N VAL A 208 -2.06 -3.70 13.10
CA VAL A 208 -2.50 -4.86 12.31
C VAL A 208 -2.45 -6.10 13.18
N ALA A 209 -3.54 -6.85 13.25
CA ALA A 209 -3.55 -8.20 13.78
C ALA A 209 -2.93 -9.13 12.73
N PHE A 210 -1.86 -9.83 13.10
CA PHE A 210 -1.03 -10.53 12.11
C PHE A 210 -0.84 -12.00 12.48
N PRO A 211 -1.54 -12.93 11.76
CA PRO A 211 -1.39 -14.36 11.89
C PRO A 211 -0.24 -14.92 11.06
N SER A 212 -0.04 -16.22 11.12
CA SER A 212 0.87 -16.94 10.24
C SER A 212 0.46 -16.77 8.75
N LEU A 213 1.41 -16.90 7.82
CA LEU A 213 1.12 -16.80 6.38
C LEU A 213 0.10 -17.84 5.92
N GLU A 214 0.14 -19.04 6.49
CA GLU A 214 -0.82 -20.11 6.18
C GLU A 214 -2.24 -19.70 6.60
N GLU A 215 -2.37 -19.16 7.79
CA GLU A 215 -3.65 -18.70 8.33
C GLU A 215 -4.17 -17.46 7.58
N GLN A 216 -3.28 -16.54 7.16
CA GLN A 216 -3.65 -15.42 6.28
C GLN A 216 -4.34 -15.93 5.01
N ARG A 217 -3.78 -16.93 4.35
CA ARG A 217 -4.35 -17.55 3.15
C ARG A 217 -5.69 -18.22 3.38
N GLN A 218 -5.81 -18.97 4.49
CA GLN A 218 -7.07 -19.61 4.85
C GLN A 218 -8.17 -18.58 5.09
N ILE A 219 -7.86 -17.48 5.79
CA ILE A 219 -8.81 -16.37 6.01
C ILE A 219 -9.22 -15.74 4.69
N VAL A 220 -8.29 -15.45 3.81
CA VAL A 220 -8.59 -14.89 2.48
C VAL A 220 -9.50 -15.81 1.69
N GLN A 221 -9.16 -17.09 1.62
CA GLN A 221 -9.93 -18.09 0.88
C GLN A 221 -11.36 -18.22 1.43
N GLU A 222 -11.53 -18.24 2.74
CA GLU A 222 -12.85 -18.32 3.38
C GLU A 222 -13.68 -17.08 3.10
N ILE A 223 -13.10 -15.88 3.21
CA ILE A 223 -13.81 -14.63 2.93
C ILE A 223 -14.22 -14.55 1.45
N GLU A 224 -13.31 -14.85 0.52
CA GLU A 224 -13.60 -14.84 -0.92
C GLU A 224 -14.67 -15.85 -1.30
N SER A 225 -14.64 -17.03 -0.68
CA SER A 225 -15.68 -18.04 -0.86
C SER A 225 -17.06 -17.52 -0.44
N ARG A 226 -17.16 -16.90 0.73
CA ARG A 226 -18.41 -16.33 1.24
C ARG A 226 -18.91 -15.17 0.39
N LEU A 227 -18.02 -14.26 -0.01
CA LEU A 227 -18.37 -13.15 -0.91
C LEU A 227 -18.90 -13.66 -2.24
N SER A 228 -18.28 -14.67 -2.85
CA SER A 228 -18.76 -15.29 -4.07
C SER A 228 -20.19 -15.86 -3.96
N VAL A 229 -20.55 -16.39 -2.79
CA VAL A 229 -21.94 -16.85 -2.54
C VAL A 229 -22.88 -15.66 -2.47
N CYS A 230 -22.49 -14.59 -1.78
CA CYS A 230 -23.31 -13.37 -1.69
C CYS A 230 -23.55 -12.76 -3.09
N ASP A 231 -22.52 -12.66 -3.93
CA ASP A 231 -22.63 -12.13 -5.29
C ASP A 231 -23.58 -12.95 -6.15
N LYS A 232 -23.55 -14.29 -6.04
CA LYS A 232 -24.48 -15.18 -6.76
C LYS A 232 -25.91 -14.98 -6.30
N VAL A 233 -26.14 -14.82 -5.00
CA VAL A 233 -27.50 -14.58 -4.45
C VAL A 233 -28.01 -13.22 -4.92
N GLU A 234 -27.19 -12.18 -4.87
CA GLU A 234 -27.53 -10.83 -5.33
C GLU A 234 -27.88 -10.84 -6.84
N GLY A 235 -27.07 -11.51 -7.66
CA GLY A 235 -27.35 -11.68 -9.08
C GLY A 235 -28.68 -12.39 -9.35
N SER A 236 -28.98 -13.47 -8.62
CA SER A 236 -30.24 -14.22 -8.76
C SER A 236 -31.44 -13.38 -8.35
N ILE A 237 -31.33 -12.57 -7.31
CA ILE A 237 -32.40 -11.65 -6.87
C ILE A 237 -32.63 -10.57 -7.94
N THR A 238 -31.60 -9.97 -8.46
CA THR A 238 -31.67 -8.93 -9.50
C THR A 238 -32.35 -9.48 -10.76
N GLU A 239 -31.93 -10.65 -11.22
CA GLU A 239 -32.54 -11.30 -12.38
C GLU A 239 -34.05 -11.64 -12.16
N SER A 240 -34.40 -12.02 -10.93
CA SER A 240 -35.80 -12.32 -10.60
C SER A 240 -36.67 -11.05 -10.57
N LEU A 241 -36.09 -9.93 -10.09
CA LEU A 241 -36.78 -8.63 -10.07
C LEU A 241 -36.97 -8.04 -11.47
N GLU A 242 -36.04 -8.27 -12.39
CA GLU A 242 -36.14 -7.81 -13.78
C GLU A 242 -37.20 -8.61 -14.59
N LYS A 243 -37.54 -9.83 -14.14
CA LYS A 243 -38.54 -10.69 -14.80
C LYS A 243 -39.95 -10.51 -14.25
N ALA A 244 -40.13 -9.78 -13.16
CA ALA A 244 -41.40 -9.55 -12.49
C ALA A 244 -42.07 -8.25 -12.97
#